data_e96aa0f88065819b4c9b20db822e1612
#
_entry.id   e96aa0f88065819b4c9b20db822e1612
#
_cell.length_a   1.000
_cell.length_b   1.000
_cell.length_c   1.000
_cell.angle_alpha   90.00
_cell.angle_beta   90.00
_cell.angle_gamma   90.00
#
_symmetry.space_group_name_H-M   'P 1'
#
loop_
_entity.id
_entity.type
_entity.pdbx_description
1 polymer ?
#
loop_
_entity_poly.entity_id
_entity_poly.type
_entity_poly.pdbx_seq_one_letter_code
_entity_poly.pdbx_strand_id
1 'polypeptide(L)'
;MNKEFLVEVVNASLLINNEYILKNISFYIGKEEIVGIVGESGSGKSLTALSLIGLLPENSKLKAKNFIFNYQDLRGLSSKDWQSLRRSKIGMVFQEPQSSLNPSLTCGKQLLEAVKNDKKIDSTKKKELVKKVLNEVQLFDDKRIAKSYPHELSGGQKQRVIIAMALLCNPKLLIADEPTTALDVTVQKEIIQLLKSLQVKYKMSILFISHDLSLVKKLADRVLVMNNGKIVESGDTDKIFRNPNHNYTKGLVFARPNNKIRLERLPTVLDYQSN
;
A
#
# COMPACT_ATOMS: atom_id res chain seq x y z
N MET A 1 20.11 -2.82 -19.52
CA MET A 1 18.95 -3.68 -19.29
C MET A 1 17.74 -2.77 -19.14
N ASN A 2 16.77 -2.83 -20.07
CA ASN A 2 15.53 -2.07 -19.93
C ASN A 2 14.80 -2.62 -18.70
N LYS A 3 14.68 -1.81 -17.62
CA LYS A 3 13.86 -2.18 -16.48
C LYS A 3 12.41 -2.30 -16.95
N GLU A 4 11.86 -3.48 -16.89
CA GLU A 4 10.43 -3.68 -17.14
C GLU A 4 9.64 -3.10 -15.98
N PHE A 5 8.87 -2.05 -16.23
CA PHE A 5 7.99 -1.44 -15.23
C PHE A 5 6.66 -2.21 -15.15
N LEU A 6 6.21 -2.48 -13.92
CA LEU A 6 4.87 -2.96 -13.66
C LEU A 6 3.86 -1.80 -13.68
N VAL A 7 4.26 -0.66 -13.10
CA VAL A 7 3.49 0.59 -13.09
C VAL A 7 4.35 1.70 -13.69
N GLU A 8 3.78 2.48 -14.58
CA GLU A 8 4.37 3.72 -15.08
C GLU A 8 3.37 4.86 -15.02
N VAL A 9 3.71 5.89 -14.29
CA VAL A 9 2.93 7.12 -14.16
C VAL A 9 3.80 8.28 -14.59
N VAL A 10 3.36 9.04 -15.61
CA VAL A 10 4.08 10.19 -16.13
C VAL A 10 3.16 11.40 -16.18
N ASN A 11 3.57 12.47 -15.50
CA ASN A 11 2.88 13.77 -15.47
C ASN A 11 1.41 13.64 -15.06
N ALA A 12 1.13 12.85 -14.01
CA ALA A 12 -0.22 12.70 -13.51
C ALA A 12 -0.62 13.85 -12.60
N SER A 13 -1.79 14.41 -12.85
CA SER A 13 -2.40 15.45 -12.02
C SER A 13 -3.84 15.06 -11.70
N LEU A 14 -4.22 15.17 -10.44
CA LEU A 14 -5.57 14.88 -9.96
C LEU A 14 -6.24 16.17 -9.48
N LEU A 15 -7.37 16.48 -10.07
CA LEU A 15 -8.25 17.58 -9.70
C LEU A 15 -9.45 17.03 -8.93
N ILE A 16 -9.77 17.57 -7.77
CA ILE A 16 -10.97 17.26 -6.99
C ILE A 16 -11.61 18.59 -6.63
N ASN A 17 -12.91 18.77 -6.92
CA ASN A 17 -13.65 20.01 -6.65
C ASN A 17 -12.91 21.27 -7.15
N ASN A 18 -12.33 21.24 -8.35
CA ASN A 18 -11.53 22.30 -8.96
C ASN A 18 -10.20 22.64 -8.24
N GLU A 19 -9.75 21.83 -7.29
CA GLU A 19 -8.46 21.97 -6.63
C GLU A 19 -7.49 20.85 -7.06
N TYR A 20 -6.24 21.21 -7.40
CA TYR A 20 -5.21 20.23 -7.72
C TYR A 20 -4.65 19.59 -6.45
N ILE A 21 -5.03 18.34 -6.21
CA ILE A 21 -4.52 17.54 -5.08
C ILE A 21 -3.23 16.81 -5.45
N LEU A 22 -3.14 16.23 -6.66
CA LEU A 22 -1.87 15.73 -7.21
C LEU A 22 -1.43 16.66 -8.34
N LYS A 23 -0.14 17.04 -8.34
CA LYS A 23 0.42 18.08 -9.17
C LYS A 23 1.60 17.54 -9.97
N ASN A 24 1.31 17.04 -11.18
CA ASN A 24 2.33 16.60 -12.14
C ASN A 24 3.30 15.54 -11.58
N ILE A 25 2.76 14.52 -10.90
CA ILE A 25 3.57 13.45 -10.34
C ILE A 25 4.04 12.48 -11.43
N SER A 26 5.28 12.01 -11.31
CA SER A 26 5.85 10.98 -12.19
C SER A 26 6.61 9.96 -11.35
N PHE A 27 6.32 8.67 -11.53
CA PHE A 27 7.01 7.58 -10.88
C PHE A 27 6.78 6.26 -11.62
N TYR A 28 7.55 5.26 -11.25
CA TYR A 28 7.36 3.89 -11.72
C TYR A 28 7.47 2.90 -10.57
N ILE A 29 6.95 1.71 -10.76
CA ILE A 29 7.17 0.54 -9.89
C ILE A 29 7.68 -0.57 -10.80
N GLY A 30 8.86 -1.11 -10.48
CA GLY A 30 9.42 -2.27 -11.17
C GLY A 30 8.68 -3.56 -10.82
N LYS A 31 8.92 -4.62 -11.59
CA LYS A 31 8.46 -5.96 -11.22
C LYS A 31 9.19 -6.44 -9.97
N GLU A 32 8.46 -7.07 -9.07
CA GLU A 32 8.98 -7.61 -7.81
C GLU A 32 9.71 -6.56 -6.93
N GLU A 33 9.41 -5.27 -7.13
CA GLU A 33 9.96 -4.15 -6.38
C GLU A 33 9.02 -3.72 -5.26
N ILE A 34 9.56 -3.33 -4.11
CA ILE A 34 8.82 -2.68 -3.03
C ILE A 34 9.12 -1.18 -3.07
N VAL A 35 8.12 -0.38 -3.40
CA VAL A 35 8.23 1.08 -3.43
C VAL A 35 7.49 1.67 -2.25
N GLY A 36 8.19 2.44 -1.43
CA GLY A 36 7.61 3.19 -0.32
C GLY A 36 7.14 4.57 -0.75
N ILE A 37 5.97 5.01 -0.30
CA ILE A 37 5.56 6.42 -0.36
C ILE A 37 5.52 6.99 1.05
N VAL A 38 6.22 8.10 1.26
CA VAL A 38 6.29 8.79 2.54
C VAL A 38 5.91 10.27 2.38
N GLY A 39 5.48 10.89 3.46
CA GLY A 39 5.12 12.31 3.53
C GLY A 39 4.11 12.57 4.64
N GLU A 40 3.84 13.83 4.94
CA GLU A 40 2.85 14.23 5.94
C GLU A 40 1.42 13.83 5.54
N SER A 41 0.49 13.86 6.52
CA SER A 41 -0.94 13.70 6.24
C SER A 41 -1.39 14.76 5.22
N GLY A 42 -2.26 14.37 4.29
CA GLY A 42 -2.72 15.28 3.23
C GLY A 42 -1.75 15.49 2.06
N SER A 43 -0.55 14.90 2.05
CA SER A 43 0.41 15.07 0.94
C SER A 43 0.01 14.40 -0.38
N GLY A 44 -1.06 13.59 -0.40
CA GLY A 44 -1.59 12.94 -1.62
C GLY A 44 -1.27 11.45 -1.74
N LYS A 45 -0.64 10.82 -0.75
CA LYS A 45 -0.23 9.39 -0.78
C LYS A 45 -1.37 8.43 -1.08
N SER A 46 -2.43 8.46 -0.28
CA SER A 46 -3.59 7.57 -0.45
C SER A 46 -4.33 7.83 -1.76
N LEU A 47 -4.44 9.08 -2.20
CA LEU A 47 -5.04 9.43 -3.50
C LEU A 47 -4.19 8.92 -4.67
N THR A 48 -2.86 8.90 -4.54
CA THR A 48 -1.97 8.26 -5.52
C THR A 48 -2.25 6.76 -5.60
N ALA A 49 -2.43 6.07 -4.46
CA ALA A 49 -2.80 4.66 -4.42
C ALA A 49 -4.18 4.40 -5.02
N LEU A 50 -5.19 5.17 -4.62
CA LEU A 50 -6.57 5.05 -5.09
C LEU A 50 -6.68 5.30 -6.60
N SER A 51 -5.84 6.18 -7.17
CA SER A 51 -5.80 6.41 -8.61
C SER A 51 -5.41 5.15 -9.38
N LEU A 52 -4.45 4.37 -8.87
CA LEU A 52 -3.97 3.14 -9.52
C LEU A 52 -5.00 2.00 -9.56
N ILE A 53 -6.03 2.08 -8.72
CA ILE A 53 -7.12 1.08 -8.67
C ILE A 53 -8.46 1.63 -9.17
N GLY A 54 -8.51 2.88 -9.63
CA GLY A 54 -9.72 3.53 -10.14
C GLY A 54 -10.81 3.69 -9.07
N LEU A 55 -10.42 4.05 -7.83
CA LEU A 55 -11.33 4.32 -6.70
C LEU A 55 -11.20 5.77 -6.24
N LEU A 56 -11.12 6.69 -7.19
CA LEU A 56 -11.12 8.12 -6.91
C LEU A 56 -12.53 8.61 -6.56
N PRO A 57 -12.67 9.71 -5.78
CA PRO A 57 -13.96 10.36 -5.54
C PRO A 57 -14.69 10.76 -6.84
N GLU A 58 -16.02 10.81 -6.81
CA GLU A 58 -16.84 11.05 -8.00
C GLU A 58 -16.51 12.37 -8.73
N ASN A 59 -16.21 13.44 -7.99
CA ASN A 59 -15.88 14.76 -8.54
C ASN A 59 -14.40 14.91 -8.92
N SER A 60 -13.70 13.80 -9.20
CA SER A 60 -12.28 13.83 -9.53
C SER A 60 -12.03 13.74 -11.03
N LYS A 61 -10.98 14.44 -11.49
CA LYS A 61 -10.49 14.38 -12.87
C LYS A 61 -9.00 14.08 -12.85
N LEU A 62 -8.63 12.88 -13.30
CA LEU A 62 -7.23 12.47 -13.44
C LEU A 62 -6.78 12.75 -14.89
N LYS A 63 -5.66 13.47 -15.05
CA LYS A 63 -4.97 13.65 -16.32
C LYS A 63 -3.54 13.16 -16.18
N ALA A 64 -3.04 12.40 -17.14
CA ALA A 64 -1.66 11.91 -17.15
C ALA A 64 -1.15 11.76 -18.60
N LYS A 65 0.16 11.92 -18.81
CA LYS A 65 0.78 11.60 -20.09
C LYS A 65 0.82 10.09 -20.30
N ASN A 66 1.33 9.33 -19.30
CA ASN A 66 1.25 7.87 -19.23
C ASN A 66 0.64 7.47 -17.89
N PHE A 67 -0.22 6.45 -17.93
CA PHE A 67 -0.82 5.86 -16.74
C PHE A 67 -1.04 4.37 -17.01
N ILE A 68 0.03 3.59 -16.84
CA ILE A 68 0.14 2.23 -17.34
C ILE A 68 0.32 1.26 -16.18
N PHE A 69 -0.37 0.14 -16.20
CA PHE A 69 -0.19 -1.00 -15.34
C PHE A 69 -0.02 -2.27 -16.17
N ASN A 70 1.09 -2.96 -16.04
CA ASN A 70 1.39 -4.22 -16.72
C ASN A 70 1.06 -4.14 -18.23
N TYR A 71 1.60 -3.13 -18.90
CA TYR A 71 1.41 -2.79 -20.32
C TYR A 71 -0.01 -2.36 -20.72
N GLN A 72 -0.94 -2.28 -19.80
CA GLN A 72 -2.30 -1.80 -20.04
C GLN A 72 -2.42 -0.33 -19.65
N ASP A 73 -2.92 0.50 -20.56
CA ASP A 73 -3.28 1.89 -20.25
C ASP A 73 -4.50 1.91 -19.33
N LEU A 74 -4.38 2.57 -18.20
CA LEU A 74 -5.45 2.70 -17.22
C LEU A 74 -6.39 3.89 -17.52
N ARG A 75 -5.99 4.78 -18.44
CA ARG A 75 -6.81 5.92 -18.81
C ARG A 75 -8.00 5.46 -19.65
N GLY A 76 -9.19 5.91 -19.29
CA GLY A 76 -10.41 5.57 -20.03
C GLY A 76 -10.92 4.14 -19.84
N LEU A 77 -10.41 3.40 -18.86
CA LEU A 77 -10.95 2.08 -18.51
C LEU A 77 -12.42 2.18 -18.09
N SER A 78 -13.25 1.26 -18.58
CA SER A 78 -14.62 1.13 -18.13
C SER A 78 -14.71 0.62 -16.69
N SER A 79 -15.86 0.79 -16.04
CA SER A 79 -16.10 0.25 -14.69
C SER A 79 -15.92 -1.27 -14.63
N LYS A 80 -16.22 -2.00 -15.72
CA LYS A 80 -16.01 -3.45 -15.81
C LYS A 80 -14.52 -3.81 -15.85
N ASP A 81 -13.71 -3.04 -16.60
CA ASP A 81 -12.27 -3.26 -16.70
C ASP A 81 -11.59 -2.99 -15.36
N TRP A 82 -11.95 -1.89 -14.68
CA TRP A 82 -11.49 -1.61 -13.34
C TRP A 82 -11.86 -2.71 -12.34
N GLN A 83 -13.09 -3.22 -12.40
CA GLN A 83 -13.53 -4.33 -11.54
C GLN A 83 -12.72 -5.60 -11.83
N SER A 84 -12.47 -5.93 -13.10
CA SER A 84 -11.63 -7.06 -13.50
C SER A 84 -10.21 -6.94 -12.96
N LEU A 85 -9.64 -5.73 -13.05
CA LEU A 85 -8.28 -5.43 -12.61
C LEU A 85 -8.11 -5.60 -11.08
N ARG A 86 -9.05 -5.04 -10.30
CA ARG A 86 -9.10 -5.21 -8.84
C ARG A 86 -9.33 -6.66 -8.40
N ARG A 87 -10.08 -7.44 -9.17
CA ARG A 87 -10.36 -8.85 -8.85
C ARG A 87 -9.24 -9.81 -9.18
N SER A 88 -8.25 -9.42 -9.99
CA SER A 88 -7.33 -10.41 -10.55
C SER A 88 -5.86 -9.98 -10.60
N LYS A 89 -5.55 -8.70 -10.39
CA LYS A 89 -4.18 -8.20 -10.62
C LYS A 89 -3.68 -7.21 -9.57
N ILE A 90 -4.57 -6.49 -8.90
CA ILE A 90 -4.19 -5.50 -7.88
C ILE A 90 -4.95 -5.82 -6.60
N GLY A 91 -4.21 -6.12 -5.53
CA GLY A 91 -4.75 -6.21 -4.18
C GLY A 91 -4.56 -4.89 -3.44
N MET A 92 -5.47 -4.57 -2.52
CA MET A 92 -5.31 -3.41 -1.64
C MET A 92 -5.62 -3.75 -0.20
N VAL A 93 -4.76 -3.26 0.69
CA VAL A 93 -4.93 -3.24 2.14
C VAL A 93 -5.14 -1.79 2.53
N PHE A 94 -6.33 -1.47 3.04
CA PHE A 94 -6.73 -0.13 3.44
C PHE A 94 -6.23 0.23 4.85
N GLN A 95 -6.19 1.53 5.14
CA GLN A 95 -5.62 2.12 6.35
C GLN A 95 -6.26 1.63 7.66
N GLU A 96 -7.58 1.37 7.67
CA GLU A 96 -8.29 0.99 8.89
C GLU A 96 -8.79 -0.45 8.83
N PRO A 97 -8.17 -1.38 9.59
CA PRO A 97 -8.62 -2.77 9.61
C PRO A 97 -10.06 -2.94 10.11
N GLN A 98 -10.52 -2.05 10.99
CA GLN A 98 -11.85 -2.15 11.59
C GLN A 98 -12.97 -1.83 10.60
N SER A 99 -12.75 -0.87 9.71
CA SER A 99 -13.72 -0.47 8.67
C SER A 99 -13.64 -1.36 7.42
N SER A 100 -12.54 -2.08 7.23
CA SER A 100 -12.29 -2.92 6.04
C SER A 100 -13.01 -4.28 6.11
N LEU A 101 -13.35 -4.77 7.31
CA LEU A 101 -14.07 -6.02 7.50
C LEU A 101 -15.53 -5.73 7.88
N ASN A 102 -16.46 -6.42 7.24
CA ASN A 102 -17.89 -6.35 7.62
C ASN A 102 -18.09 -7.01 8.98
N PRO A 103 -18.52 -6.26 10.04
CA PRO A 103 -18.66 -6.80 11.39
C PRO A 103 -19.77 -7.85 11.52
N SER A 104 -20.73 -7.88 10.59
CA SER A 104 -21.88 -8.80 10.59
C SER A 104 -21.59 -10.14 9.90
N LEU A 105 -20.44 -10.29 9.28
CA LEU A 105 -20.03 -11.51 8.57
C LEU A 105 -18.82 -12.14 9.24
N THR A 106 -18.80 -13.48 9.27
CA THR A 106 -17.56 -14.18 9.71
C THR A 106 -16.41 -13.94 8.73
N CYS A 107 -15.18 -14.00 9.23
CA CYS A 107 -13.98 -13.81 8.42
C CYS A 107 -13.90 -14.85 7.28
N GLY A 108 -14.34 -16.09 7.52
CA GLY A 108 -14.38 -17.13 6.49
C GLY A 108 -15.34 -16.82 5.34
N LYS A 109 -16.51 -16.24 5.63
CA LYS A 109 -17.43 -15.79 4.55
C LYS A 109 -16.79 -14.71 3.70
N GLN A 110 -16.18 -13.69 4.32
CA GLN A 110 -15.53 -12.60 3.61
C GLN A 110 -14.31 -13.08 2.79
N LEU A 111 -13.52 -13.99 3.33
CA LEU A 111 -12.42 -14.62 2.59
C LEU A 111 -12.92 -15.42 1.37
N LEU A 112 -14.02 -16.16 1.51
CA LEU A 112 -14.61 -16.91 0.38
C LEU A 112 -15.17 -15.97 -0.70
N GLU A 113 -15.71 -14.82 -0.34
CA GLU A 113 -16.16 -13.78 -1.29
C GLU A 113 -14.99 -13.14 -2.03
N ALA A 114 -13.83 -13.00 -1.35
CA ALA A 114 -12.61 -12.48 -1.97
C ALA A 114 -11.97 -13.45 -2.98
N VAL A 115 -12.27 -14.75 -2.88
CA VAL A 115 -11.81 -15.72 -3.89
C VAL A 115 -12.43 -15.39 -5.24
N LYS A 116 -11.60 -15.27 -6.28
CA LYS A 116 -12.02 -14.98 -7.64
C LYS A 116 -13.24 -15.84 -8.02
N ASN A 117 -14.28 -15.17 -8.46
CA ASN A 117 -15.54 -15.83 -8.83
C ASN A 117 -15.39 -16.49 -10.22
N ASP A 118 -14.51 -17.49 -10.29
CA ASP A 118 -14.39 -18.36 -11.47
C ASP A 118 -15.37 -19.50 -11.32
N LYS A 119 -16.30 -19.63 -12.27
CA LYS A 119 -17.30 -20.71 -12.31
C LYS A 119 -16.67 -22.12 -12.32
N LYS A 120 -15.37 -22.21 -12.64
CA LYS A 120 -14.60 -23.44 -12.64
C LYS A 120 -14.06 -23.85 -11.27
N ILE A 121 -14.13 -22.98 -10.26
CA ILE A 121 -13.65 -23.25 -8.92
C ILE A 121 -14.83 -23.68 -8.05
N ASP A 122 -14.87 -24.95 -7.67
CA ASP A 122 -15.88 -25.48 -6.76
C ASP A 122 -15.71 -24.97 -5.32
N SER A 123 -16.71 -25.22 -4.47
CA SER A 123 -16.69 -24.74 -3.08
C SER A 123 -15.57 -25.36 -2.24
N THR A 124 -15.15 -26.57 -2.55
CA THR A 124 -14.07 -27.29 -1.84
C THR A 124 -12.74 -26.62 -2.13
N LYS A 125 -12.42 -26.40 -3.41
CA LYS A 125 -11.21 -25.69 -3.83
C LYS A 125 -11.14 -24.26 -3.27
N LYS A 126 -12.29 -23.54 -3.21
CA LYS A 126 -12.31 -22.22 -2.56
C LYS A 126 -11.90 -22.29 -1.10
N LYS A 127 -12.41 -23.26 -0.34
CA LYS A 127 -12.04 -23.47 1.07
C LYS A 127 -10.56 -23.83 1.23
N GLU A 128 -10.02 -24.68 0.34
CA GLU A 128 -8.60 -25.01 0.33
C GLU A 128 -7.71 -23.79 0.07
N LEU A 129 -8.08 -22.92 -0.89
CA LEU A 129 -7.38 -21.68 -1.15
C LEU A 129 -7.41 -20.75 0.05
N VAL A 130 -8.55 -20.58 0.71
CA VAL A 130 -8.67 -19.78 1.94
C VAL A 130 -7.79 -20.33 3.03
N LYS A 131 -7.84 -21.66 3.28
CA LYS A 131 -6.96 -22.30 4.27
C LYS A 131 -5.49 -22.08 3.97
N LYS A 132 -5.08 -22.27 2.71
CA LYS A 132 -3.71 -22.05 2.27
C LYS A 132 -3.26 -20.62 2.57
N VAL A 133 -4.04 -19.62 2.17
CA VAL A 133 -3.67 -18.21 2.35
C VAL A 133 -3.68 -17.81 3.82
N LEU A 134 -4.61 -18.32 4.65
CA LEU A 134 -4.57 -18.12 6.11
C LEU A 134 -3.27 -18.60 6.74
N ASN A 135 -2.80 -19.78 6.35
CA ASN A 135 -1.50 -20.29 6.81
C ASN A 135 -0.32 -19.42 6.34
N GLU A 136 -0.39 -18.89 5.10
CA GLU A 136 0.64 -18.02 4.55
C GLU A 136 0.73 -16.66 5.27
N VAL A 137 -0.38 -16.16 5.78
CA VAL A 137 -0.38 -14.98 6.65
C VAL A 137 -0.20 -15.33 8.13
N GLN A 138 0.25 -16.56 8.44
CA GLN A 138 0.57 -17.05 9.80
C GLN A 138 -0.65 -17.06 10.74
N LEU A 139 -1.82 -17.35 10.21
CA LEU A 139 -3.05 -17.64 10.96
C LEU A 139 -3.32 -19.15 10.92
N PHE A 140 -2.58 -19.90 11.75
CA PHE A 140 -2.53 -21.37 11.68
C PHE A 140 -3.81 -22.06 12.20
N ASP A 141 -4.58 -21.41 13.07
CA ASP A 141 -5.91 -21.92 13.49
C ASP A 141 -6.98 -21.45 12.48
N ASP A 142 -6.85 -21.94 11.26
CA ASP A 142 -7.69 -21.54 10.12
C ASP A 142 -9.19 -21.77 10.38
N LYS A 143 -9.54 -22.86 11.09
CA LYS A 143 -10.93 -23.19 11.40
C LYS A 143 -11.56 -22.18 12.37
N ARG A 144 -10.84 -21.83 13.43
CA ARG A 144 -11.29 -20.81 14.41
C ARG A 144 -11.41 -19.45 13.72
N ILE A 145 -10.35 -19.01 13.02
CA ILE A 145 -10.34 -17.72 12.34
C ILE A 145 -11.50 -17.61 11.32
N ALA A 146 -11.74 -18.66 10.53
CA ALA A 146 -12.82 -18.66 9.55
C ALA A 146 -14.22 -18.56 10.18
N LYS A 147 -14.41 -19.08 11.40
CA LYS A 147 -15.68 -19.00 12.13
C LYS A 147 -15.84 -17.71 12.91
N SER A 148 -14.74 -17.02 13.24
CA SER A 148 -14.75 -15.81 14.05
C SER A 148 -15.33 -14.62 13.27
N TYR A 149 -16.00 -13.75 13.99
CA TYR A 149 -16.35 -12.40 13.55
C TYR A 149 -15.17 -11.45 13.75
N PRO A 150 -15.10 -10.32 13.02
CA PRO A 150 -13.99 -9.38 13.17
C PRO A 150 -13.75 -8.89 14.60
N HIS A 151 -14.79 -8.66 15.38
CA HIS A 151 -14.67 -8.18 16.77
C HIS A 151 -14.07 -9.21 17.74
N GLU A 152 -14.04 -10.50 17.38
CA GLU A 152 -13.44 -11.58 18.18
C GLU A 152 -11.93 -11.74 17.91
N LEU A 153 -11.36 -10.99 16.95
CA LEU A 153 -9.95 -11.07 16.55
C LEU A 153 -9.15 -9.90 17.12
N SER A 154 -7.88 -10.15 17.46
CA SER A 154 -6.93 -9.09 17.79
C SER A 154 -6.65 -8.19 16.56
N GLY A 155 -6.12 -6.97 16.77
CA GLY A 155 -5.77 -6.05 15.69
C GLY A 155 -4.84 -6.67 14.65
N GLY A 156 -3.79 -7.38 15.11
CA GLY A 156 -2.87 -8.08 14.23
C GLY A 156 -3.51 -9.25 13.46
N GLN A 157 -4.45 -9.97 14.07
CA GLN A 157 -5.22 -11.03 13.38
C GLN A 157 -6.14 -10.45 12.32
N LYS A 158 -6.85 -9.35 12.61
CA LYS A 158 -7.68 -8.63 11.63
C LYS A 158 -6.84 -8.20 10.43
N GLN A 159 -5.67 -7.60 10.70
CA GLN A 159 -4.77 -7.15 9.65
C GLN A 159 -4.29 -8.30 8.76
N ARG A 160 -3.93 -9.43 9.35
CA ARG A 160 -3.54 -10.64 8.61
C ARG A 160 -4.70 -11.19 7.76
N VAL A 161 -5.94 -11.14 8.25
CA VAL A 161 -7.13 -11.53 7.47
C VAL A 161 -7.32 -10.60 6.26
N ILE A 162 -7.15 -9.30 6.42
CA ILE A 162 -7.26 -8.32 5.30
C ILE A 162 -6.16 -8.56 4.26
N ILE A 163 -4.91 -8.79 4.73
CA ILE A 163 -3.82 -9.16 3.84
C ILE A 163 -4.15 -10.47 3.10
N ALA A 164 -4.70 -11.48 3.79
CA ALA A 164 -5.14 -12.73 3.17
C ALA A 164 -6.20 -12.48 2.08
N MET A 165 -7.20 -11.62 2.35
CA MET A 165 -8.21 -11.26 1.34
C MET A 165 -7.58 -10.61 0.10
N ALA A 166 -6.62 -9.70 0.29
CA ALA A 166 -5.92 -9.07 -0.82
C ALA A 166 -5.07 -10.07 -1.64
N LEU A 167 -4.53 -11.12 -1.02
CA LEU A 167 -3.74 -12.16 -1.69
C LEU A 167 -4.58 -13.17 -2.48
N LEU A 168 -5.85 -13.37 -2.11
CA LEU A 168 -6.74 -14.33 -2.78
C LEU A 168 -7.00 -13.99 -4.26
N CYS A 169 -6.80 -12.74 -4.68
CA CYS A 169 -6.83 -12.37 -6.09
C CYS A 169 -5.52 -12.68 -6.84
N ASN A 170 -4.49 -13.23 -6.17
CA ASN A 170 -3.15 -13.47 -6.72
C ASN A 170 -2.58 -12.22 -7.41
N PRO A 171 -2.36 -11.12 -6.66
CA PRO A 171 -2.05 -9.83 -7.24
C PRO A 171 -0.63 -9.77 -7.82
N LYS A 172 -0.46 -9.01 -8.90
CA LYS A 172 0.86 -8.55 -9.38
C LYS A 172 1.36 -7.33 -8.60
N LEU A 173 0.43 -6.51 -8.11
CA LEU A 173 0.68 -5.35 -7.27
C LEU A 173 -0.17 -5.44 -6.01
N LEU A 174 0.46 -5.37 -4.85
CA LEU A 174 -0.20 -5.16 -3.57
C LEU A 174 -0.01 -3.70 -3.15
N ILE A 175 -1.09 -2.98 -2.96
CA ILE A 175 -1.08 -1.64 -2.39
C ILE A 175 -1.39 -1.78 -0.91
N ALA A 176 -0.48 -1.32 -0.06
CA ALA A 176 -0.63 -1.34 1.39
C ALA A 176 -0.63 0.10 1.90
N ASP A 177 -1.83 0.65 2.11
CA ASP A 177 -2.01 2.02 2.59
C ASP A 177 -2.09 2.04 4.11
N GLU A 178 -1.02 2.47 4.75
CA GLU A 178 -0.84 2.51 6.20
C GLU A 178 -1.23 1.21 6.93
N PRO A 179 -0.75 0.03 6.49
CA PRO A 179 -1.25 -1.26 6.95
C PRO A 179 -0.90 -1.60 8.40
N THR A 180 -0.19 -0.73 9.09
CA THR A 180 0.28 -0.93 10.46
C THR A 180 -0.25 0.11 11.44
N THR A 181 -1.08 1.04 10.97
CA THR A 181 -1.73 2.05 11.82
C THR A 181 -2.62 1.37 12.85
N ALA A 182 -2.62 1.84 14.08
CA ALA A 182 -3.33 1.27 15.24
C ALA A 182 -2.87 -0.12 15.71
N LEU A 183 -1.66 -0.56 15.31
CA LEU A 183 -1.01 -1.76 15.84
C LEU A 183 0.14 -1.40 16.77
N ASP A 184 0.40 -2.25 17.77
CA ASP A 184 1.58 -2.09 18.60
C ASP A 184 2.89 -2.35 17.83
N VAL A 185 4.02 -1.82 18.35
CA VAL A 185 5.32 -1.85 17.67
C VAL A 185 5.80 -3.27 17.32
N THR A 186 5.45 -4.26 18.14
CA THR A 186 5.84 -5.65 17.91
C THR A 186 5.07 -6.22 16.73
N VAL A 187 3.76 -6.07 16.73
CA VAL A 187 2.88 -6.51 15.64
C VAL A 187 3.19 -5.76 14.33
N GLN A 188 3.52 -4.46 14.40
CA GLN A 188 3.98 -3.72 13.21
C GLN A 188 5.20 -4.38 12.56
N LYS A 189 6.22 -4.75 13.35
CA LYS A 189 7.42 -5.44 12.84
C LYS A 189 7.08 -6.80 12.19
N GLU A 190 6.18 -7.55 12.80
CA GLU A 190 5.72 -8.83 12.27
C GLU A 190 5.01 -8.66 10.93
N ILE A 191 4.12 -7.67 10.80
CA ILE A 191 3.41 -7.37 9.54
C ILE A 191 4.41 -6.96 8.44
N ILE A 192 5.43 -6.17 8.75
CA ILE A 192 6.47 -5.79 7.79
C ILE A 192 7.25 -7.01 7.30
N GLN A 193 7.66 -7.90 8.22
CA GLN A 193 8.34 -9.14 7.86
C GLN A 193 7.45 -10.07 7.02
N LEU A 194 6.17 -10.16 7.38
CA LEU A 194 5.17 -10.91 6.63
C LEU A 194 5.05 -10.37 5.20
N LEU A 195 4.86 -9.06 5.02
CA LEU A 195 4.75 -8.45 3.69
C LEU A 195 5.99 -8.73 2.83
N LYS A 196 7.18 -8.65 3.40
CA LYS A 196 8.43 -8.97 2.71
C LYS A 196 8.49 -10.43 2.26
N SER A 197 8.12 -11.37 3.13
CA SER A 197 8.09 -12.80 2.80
C SER A 197 7.06 -13.13 1.72
N LEU A 198 5.88 -12.50 1.79
CA LEU A 198 4.81 -12.66 0.81
C LEU A 198 5.21 -12.07 -0.55
N GLN A 199 5.91 -10.93 -0.58
CA GLN A 199 6.41 -10.32 -1.81
C GLN A 199 7.30 -11.30 -2.57
N VAL A 200 8.28 -11.92 -1.88
CA VAL A 200 9.18 -12.92 -2.48
C VAL A 200 8.38 -14.16 -2.95
N LYS A 201 7.50 -14.67 -2.10
CA LYS A 201 6.73 -15.88 -2.39
C LYS A 201 5.79 -15.74 -3.59
N TYR A 202 5.08 -14.60 -3.68
CA TYR A 202 4.12 -14.33 -4.74
C TYR A 202 4.75 -13.65 -5.97
N LYS A 203 6.05 -13.30 -5.90
CA LYS A 203 6.74 -12.51 -6.95
C LYS A 203 5.94 -11.28 -7.36
N MET A 204 5.33 -10.62 -6.39
CA MET A 204 4.53 -9.42 -6.61
C MET A 204 5.34 -8.17 -6.29
N SER A 205 4.91 -7.02 -6.81
CA SER A 205 5.40 -5.72 -6.37
C SER A 205 4.53 -5.19 -5.24
N ILE A 206 5.09 -4.35 -4.38
CA ILE A 206 4.34 -3.71 -3.29
C ILE A 206 4.48 -2.19 -3.40
N LEU A 207 3.36 -1.47 -3.33
CA LEU A 207 3.32 -0.05 -3.05
C LEU A 207 2.95 0.12 -1.58
N PHE A 208 3.95 0.49 -0.76
CA PHE A 208 3.81 0.61 0.68
C PHE A 208 3.74 2.07 1.10
N ILE A 209 2.61 2.48 1.65
CA ILE A 209 2.39 3.84 2.13
C ILE A 209 2.47 3.85 3.64
N SER A 210 3.28 4.74 4.20
CA SER A 210 3.37 4.95 5.64
C SER A 210 3.89 6.35 5.97
N HIS A 211 3.41 6.91 7.06
CA HIS A 211 4.02 8.07 7.69
C HIS A 211 5.21 7.67 8.58
N ASP A 212 5.35 6.39 8.94
CA ASP A 212 6.50 5.88 9.67
C ASP A 212 7.67 5.50 8.74
N LEU A 213 8.61 6.44 8.61
CA LEU A 213 9.83 6.27 7.83
C LEU A 213 10.68 5.07 8.27
N SER A 214 10.61 4.63 9.55
CA SER A 214 11.39 3.49 10.03
C SER A 214 10.88 2.17 9.46
N LEU A 215 9.59 2.06 9.24
CA LEU A 215 8.98 0.91 8.60
C LEU A 215 9.31 0.89 7.11
N VAL A 216 9.20 2.05 6.45
CA VAL A 216 9.56 2.19 5.03
C VAL A 216 11.03 1.84 4.80
N LYS A 217 11.95 2.34 5.65
CA LYS A 217 13.39 2.03 5.57
C LYS A 217 13.68 0.52 5.68
N LYS A 218 12.87 -0.22 6.43
CA LYS A 218 13.06 -1.67 6.63
C LYS A 218 12.50 -2.51 5.48
N LEU A 219 11.49 -2.00 4.78
CA LEU A 219 10.72 -2.77 3.82
C LEU A 219 11.03 -2.39 2.37
N ALA A 220 11.09 -1.09 2.06
CA ALA A 220 11.13 -0.59 0.70
C ALA A 220 12.53 -0.64 0.08
N ASP A 221 12.59 -1.01 -1.20
CA ASP A 221 13.80 -0.93 -2.01
C ASP A 221 14.04 0.51 -2.46
N ARG A 222 12.97 1.23 -2.79
CA ARG A 222 12.98 2.62 -3.25
C ARG A 222 11.88 3.43 -2.59
N VAL A 223 12.11 4.72 -2.42
CA VAL A 223 11.18 5.64 -1.74
C VAL A 223 10.81 6.81 -2.64
N LEU A 224 9.54 7.19 -2.58
CA LEU A 224 8.98 8.41 -3.14
C LEU A 224 8.59 9.30 -1.97
N VAL A 225 9.14 10.51 -1.91
CA VAL A 225 8.80 11.50 -0.88
C VAL A 225 7.78 12.46 -1.45
N MET A 226 6.60 12.49 -0.86
CA MET A 226 5.49 13.35 -1.29
C MET A 226 5.29 14.53 -0.34
N ASN A 227 5.15 15.72 -0.92
CA ASN A 227 4.78 16.93 -0.21
C ASN A 227 3.83 17.78 -1.06
N ASN A 228 2.71 18.24 -0.49
CA ASN A 228 1.74 19.13 -1.14
C ASN A 228 1.33 18.67 -2.55
N GLY A 229 1.08 17.38 -2.72
CA GLY A 229 0.64 16.78 -3.97
C GLY A 229 1.74 16.58 -5.01
N LYS A 230 3.01 16.76 -4.67
CA LYS A 230 4.17 16.56 -5.56
C LYS A 230 5.09 15.46 -5.01
N ILE A 231 5.78 14.76 -5.90
CA ILE A 231 6.94 13.96 -5.53
C ILE A 231 8.14 14.91 -5.53
N VAL A 232 8.65 15.23 -4.34
CA VAL A 232 9.75 16.20 -4.16
C VAL A 232 11.12 15.53 -4.23
N GLU A 233 11.19 14.24 -3.90
CA GLU A 233 12.40 13.44 -4.00
C GLU A 233 12.06 11.96 -4.21
N SER A 234 12.91 11.24 -4.94
CA SER A 234 12.79 9.80 -5.15
C SER A 234 14.14 9.14 -5.33
N GLY A 235 14.31 7.92 -4.84
CA GLY A 235 15.57 7.19 -4.99
C GLY A 235 15.60 5.92 -4.15
N ASP A 236 16.75 5.23 -4.20
CA ASP A 236 17.01 4.07 -3.36
C ASP A 236 16.82 4.44 -1.88
N THR A 237 16.22 3.52 -1.13
CA THR A 237 15.89 3.75 0.28
C THR A 237 17.12 4.19 1.08
N ASP A 238 18.25 3.48 0.97
CA ASP A 238 19.46 3.83 1.68
C ASP A 238 19.98 5.23 1.35
N LYS A 239 19.92 5.63 0.06
CA LYS A 239 20.36 6.95 -0.39
C LYS A 239 19.49 8.06 0.20
N ILE A 240 18.16 7.90 0.12
CA ILE A 240 17.19 8.90 0.65
C ILE A 240 17.35 9.07 2.16
N PHE A 241 17.61 7.99 2.90
CA PHE A 241 17.74 8.05 4.37
C PHE A 241 19.11 8.48 4.88
N ARG A 242 20.19 8.30 4.09
CA ARG A 242 21.54 8.71 4.48
C ARG A 242 21.90 10.11 4.00
N ASN A 243 21.51 10.44 2.76
CA ASN A 243 21.88 11.67 2.06
C ASN A 243 20.67 12.26 1.31
N PRO A 244 19.65 12.74 2.03
CA PRO A 244 18.53 13.42 1.38
C PRO A 244 18.98 14.75 0.75
N ASN A 245 18.50 15.03 -0.46
CA ASN A 245 18.83 16.27 -1.16
C ASN A 245 17.82 17.38 -0.87
N HIS A 246 16.52 17.04 -0.92
CA HIS A 246 15.45 18.03 -0.75
C HIS A 246 15.27 18.42 0.72
N ASN A 247 15.12 19.71 1.01
CA ASN A 247 15.00 20.22 2.38
C ASN A 247 13.84 19.58 3.16
N TYR A 248 12.70 19.37 2.53
CA TYR A 248 11.57 18.65 3.14
C TYR A 248 11.97 17.23 3.56
N THR A 249 12.70 16.50 2.70
CA THR A 249 13.17 15.14 3.01
C THR A 249 14.14 15.15 4.19
N LYS A 250 15.06 16.15 4.23
CA LYS A 250 15.96 16.36 5.37
C LYS A 250 15.15 16.54 6.66
N GLY A 251 14.15 17.41 6.62
CA GLY A 251 13.25 17.62 7.75
C GLY A 251 12.57 16.33 8.20
N LEU A 252 11.98 15.57 7.27
CA LEU A 252 11.33 14.30 7.59
C LEU A 252 12.29 13.26 8.20
N VAL A 253 13.53 13.17 7.69
CA VAL A 253 14.51 12.16 8.12
C VAL A 253 15.17 12.55 9.44
N PHE A 254 15.54 13.84 9.63
CA PHE A 254 16.35 14.30 10.74
C PHE A 254 15.54 14.92 11.89
N ALA A 255 14.27 15.32 11.66
CA ALA A 255 13.38 15.81 12.73
C ALA A 255 12.93 14.70 13.72
N ARG A 256 13.44 13.48 13.59
CA ARG A 256 13.11 12.37 14.48
C ARG A 256 13.90 12.41 15.78
N PRO A 257 13.25 12.07 16.92
CA PRO A 257 13.97 11.87 18.15
C PRO A 257 15.05 10.80 17.97
N ASN A 258 16.32 11.18 18.12
CA ASN A 258 17.41 10.21 18.16
C ASN A 258 17.69 9.92 19.65
N ASN A 259 17.38 8.73 20.12
CA ASN A 259 17.58 8.31 21.51
C ASN A 259 19.06 8.39 21.98
N LYS A 260 19.99 8.67 21.06
CA LYS A 260 21.42 8.77 21.35
C LYS A 260 21.91 10.21 21.61
N ILE A 261 21.12 11.22 21.26
CA ILE A 261 21.52 12.63 21.38
C ILE A 261 20.39 13.39 22.04
N ARG A 262 20.66 13.94 23.23
CA ARG A 262 19.73 14.82 23.96
C ARG A 262 19.86 16.23 23.35
N LEU A 263 18.95 16.57 22.45
CA LEU A 263 18.85 17.90 21.86
C LEU A 263 18.00 18.78 22.81
N GLU A 264 18.35 20.05 23.01
CA GLU A 264 17.53 21.01 23.74
C GLU A 264 16.16 21.25 23.07
N ARG A 265 16.14 21.21 21.74
CA ARG A 265 14.92 21.24 20.90
C ARG A 265 15.05 20.24 19.76
N LEU A 266 14.00 19.47 19.52
CA LEU A 266 13.93 18.64 18.33
C LEU A 266 13.72 19.53 17.10
N PRO A 267 14.52 19.38 16.03
CA PRO A 267 14.29 20.10 14.80
C PRO A 267 12.95 19.66 14.20
N THR A 268 12.20 20.61 13.66
CA THR A 268 10.95 20.37 12.95
C THR A 268 11.19 20.39 11.44
N VAL A 269 10.23 19.88 10.66
CA VAL A 269 10.30 19.97 9.19
C VAL A 269 10.42 21.42 8.72
N LEU A 270 9.81 22.36 9.43
CA LEU A 270 9.86 23.81 9.15
C LEU A 270 11.27 24.39 9.27
N ASP A 271 12.09 23.90 10.21
CA ASP A 271 13.46 24.38 10.40
C ASP A 271 14.36 24.12 9.17
N TYR A 272 13.99 23.15 8.33
CA TYR A 272 14.71 22.82 7.09
C TYR A 272 14.08 23.46 5.83
N GLN A 273 12.88 24.02 5.94
CA GLN A 273 12.20 24.69 4.82
C GLN A 273 12.52 26.18 4.71
N SER A 274 13.10 26.77 5.75
CA SER A 274 13.36 28.21 5.86
C SER A 274 14.73 28.65 5.30
N ASN A 275 15.48 27.74 4.65
CA ASN A 275 16.78 28.02 4.02
C ASN A 275 16.76 27.72 2.54
#